data_1c3e8200da2208bb02a30ab6c6114270
#
_entry.id   1c3e8200da2208bb02a30ab6c6114270
#
_cell.length_a   1.000
_cell.length_b   1.000
_cell.length_c   1.000
_cell.angle_alpha   90.00
_cell.angle_beta   90.00
_cell.angle_gamma   90.00
#
_symmetry.space_group_name_H-M   'P 1'
#
loop_
_entity.id
_entity.type
_entity.pdbx_description
1 polymer ?
#
loop_
_entity_poly.entity_id
_entity_poly.type
_entity_poly.pdbx_seq_one_letter_code
_entity_poly.pdbx_strand_id
1 'polypeptide(L)'
;HIAIKPIKPLITFLSLQDLKGSKYFGGNYNKLRWVADLEWDLLIIDEAHEGVDTGRTDAAFDVIKRKHTLHLSGTPFKALANEKFPKEAIYNWTYLDEQKIKQIELEEGEIGEHTNLPDLKLFTYRISQMITDEVNEGIEIDNETRDYAFDLNEFFRAENKRFVHEDDVKEFLRNLSTNKKYPFSTPELRDELKHTFWYVGNRVDSVKALEKLLKEDPIFQDYKVIVAAGDGRSFEEEENDFKGNESSFQKVKTAIAENDKTITLSCGQLTTGVTVKEWTAVLMLTDIKTPSLYMQAAFRAQNPFKEFRNGELYFKKSAYLFDFAPTRVLEIYDQFANGLNPKAVKGEITEKDREENIKELLNFFPVISEDVNGEMIELDANKVLTFPNALAATEIVQARFMTNLLFNDSLKGVFNFPKEVEDILDKMQVEKNKRVQRSTNTLD
;
A
#
# COMPACT_ATOMS: atom_id res chain seq x y z
N HIS A 1 -8.17 25.47 -49.91
CA HIS A 1 -8.56 24.75 -48.69
C HIS A 1 -8.66 25.79 -47.57
N ILE A 2 -9.89 26.20 -47.22
CA ILE A 2 -10.16 27.01 -46.05
C ILE A 2 -10.08 26.06 -44.88
N ALA A 3 -9.03 26.19 -44.06
CA ALA A 3 -8.93 25.49 -42.79
C ALA A 3 -10.04 26.02 -41.87
N ILE A 4 -11.11 25.28 -41.75
CA ILE A 4 -12.14 25.55 -40.76
C ILE A 4 -11.51 25.30 -39.39
N LYS A 5 -11.12 26.37 -38.68
CA LYS A 5 -10.73 26.27 -37.28
C LYS A 5 -11.91 25.68 -36.50
N PRO A 6 -11.72 24.63 -35.71
CA PRO A 6 -12.80 24.11 -34.90
C PRO A 6 -13.30 25.22 -33.97
N ILE A 7 -14.61 25.44 -33.97
CA ILE A 7 -15.26 26.48 -33.15
C ILE A 7 -15.21 26.17 -31.67
N LYS A 8 -14.86 24.92 -31.29
CA LYS A 8 -14.69 24.46 -29.90
C LYS A 8 -13.44 23.61 -29.79
N PRO A 9 -12.68 23.72 -28.65
CA PRO A 9 -11.56 22.84 -28.38
C PRO A 9 -12.03 21.38 -28.34
N LEU A 10 -11.24 20.48 -28.93
CA LEU A 10 -11.46 19.04 -28.89
C LEU A 10 -10.58 18.47 -27.79
N ILE A 11 -11.18 17.83 -26.78
CA ILE A 11 -10.50 17.06 -25.73
C ILE A 11 -10.92 15.61 -25.89
N THR A 12 -9.94 14.70 -25.86
CA THR A 12 -10.20 13.26 -25.91
C THR A 12 -9.38 12.52 -24.85
N PHE A 13 -9.99 11.48 -24.30
CA PHE A 13 -9.34 10.56 -23.37
C PHE A 13 -9.20 9.20 -24.04
N LEU A 14 -8.02 8.62 -23.97
CA LEU A 14 -7.72 7.32 -24.53
C LEU A 14 -6.93 6.49 -23.51
N SER A 15 -7.24 5.20 -23.43
CA SER A 15 -6.38 4.29 -22.71
C SER A 15 -5.14 3.95 -23.52
N LEU A 16 -4.02 3.71 -22.87
CA LEU A 16 -2.78 3.27 -23.53
C LEU A 16 -2.98 1.94 -24.28
N GLN A 17 -3.85 1.07 -23.76
CA GLN A 17 -4.20 -0.21 -24.38
C GLN A 17 -5.01 -0.01 -25.68
N ASP A 18 -5.95 0.93 -25.68
CA ASP A 18 -6.67 1.28 -26.89
C ASP A 18 -5.75 1.82 -27.97
N LEU A 19 -4.80 2.66 -27.56
CA LEU A 19 -3.80 3.20 -28.45
C LEU A 19 -2.92 2.07 -29.03
N LYS A 20 -2.28 1.27 -28.16
CA LYS A 20 -1.42 0.13 -28.56
C LYS A 20 -2.16 -0.94 -29.37
N GLY A 21 -3.46 -1.12 -29.13
CA GLY A 21 -4.30 -2.07 -29.87
C GLY A 21 -4.63 -1.62 -31.29
N SER A 22 -4.52 -0.33 -31.61
CA SER A 22 -4.86 0.23 -32.92
C SER A 22 -3.77 -0.01 -33.95
N LYS A 23 -4.15 -0.42 -35.19
CA LYS A 23 -3.22 -0.63 -36.30
C LYS A 23 -2.46 0.64 -36.73
N TYR A 24 -2.99 1.81 -36.43
CA TYR A 24 -2.33 3.09 -36.71
C TYR A 24 -1.21 3.41 -35.73
N PHE A 25 -1.11 2.67 -34.62
CA PHE A 25 -0.13 2.81 -33.58
C PHE A 25 0.62 1.49 -33.28
N GLY A 26 0.68 0.60 -34.29
CA GLY A 26 1.44 -0.66 -34.22
C GLY A 26 0.64 -1.88 -33.69
N GLY A 27 -0.66 -1.76 -33.49
CA GLY A 27 -1.54 -2.88 -33.11
C GLY A 27 -2.29 -3.52 -34.30
N ASN A 28 -3.36 -4.25 -34.02
CA ASN A 28 -4.07 -5.05 -35.01
C ASN A 28 -5.48 -4.55 -35.35
N TYR A 29 -6.08 -3.70 -34.53
CA TYR A 29 -7.48 -3.29 -34.67
C TYR A 29 -7.64 -2.03 -35.50
N ASN A 30 -8.64 -1.98 -36.36
CA ASN A 30 -8.96 -0.81 -37.20
C ASN A 30 -9.78 0.24 -36.40
N LYS A 31 -9.10 0.92 -35.46
CA LYS A 31 -9.67 1.97 -34.63
C LYS A 31 -8.70 3.15 -34.49
N LEU A 32 -9.21 4.30 -34.04
CA LEU A 32 -8.43 5.51 -33.73
C LEU A 32 -7.64 6.14 -34.88
N ARG A 33 -8.08 5.91 -36.16
CA ARG A 33 -7.45 6.53 -37.33
C ARG A 33 -7.43 8.06 -37.23
N TRP A 34 -8.52 8.64 -36.77
CA TRP A 34 -8.70 10.08 -36.62
C TRP A 34 -7.68 10.70 -35.62
N VAL A 35 -7.21 9.94 -34.61
CA VAL A 35 -6.17 10.39 -33.68
C VAL A 35 -4.84 10.56 -34.41
N ALA A 36 -4.50 9.64 -35.31
CA ALA A 36 -3.27 9.69 -36.10
C ALA A 36 -3.34 10.75 -37.23
N ASP A 37 -4.54 11.01 -37.76
CA ASP A 37 -4.77 11.96 -38.89
C ASP A 37 -4.74 13.44 -38.41
N LEU A 38 -5.12 13.70 -37.14
CA LEU A 38 -5.16 15.05 -36.57
C LEU A 38 -3.78 15.52 -36.09
N GLU A 39 -3.59 16.83 -36.09
CA GLU A 39 -2.49 17.51 -35.37
C GLU A 39 -3.02 18.10 -34.08
N TRP A 40 -2.43 17.63 -32.98
CA TRP A 40 -2.83 18.01 -31.62
C TRP A 40 -1.98 19.18 -31.09
N ASP A 41 -2.59 20.08 -30.33
CA ASP A 41 -1.83 21.13 -29.66
C ASP A 41 -1.06 20.59 -28.46
N LEU A 42 -1.67 19.67 -27.70
CA LEU A 42 -1.08 19.09 -26.48
C LEU A 42 -1.44 17.61 -26.34
N LEU A 43 -0.47 16.78 -26.07
CA LEU A 43 -0.62 15.41 -25.59
C LEU A 43 -0.29 15.41 -24.08
N ILE A 44 -1.24 14.94 -23.27
CA ILE A 44 -1.04 14.72 -21.84
C ILE A 44 -0.92 13.22 -21.61
N ILE A 45 0.18 12.79 -20.98
CA ILE A 45 0.43 11.40 -20.61
C ILE A 45 0.36 11.34 -19.09
N ASP A 46 -0.73 10.77 -18.57
CA ASP A 46 -0.92 10.54 -17.15
C ASP A 46 -0.24 9.24 -16.72
N GLU A 47 0.18 9.16 -15.46
CA GLU A 47 0.95 8.05 -14.87
C GLU A 47 2.14 7.65 -15.77
N ALA A 48 2.90 8.66 -16.21
CA ALA A 48 3.97 8.51 -17.21
C ALA A 48 5.13 7.57 -16.78
N HIS A 49 5.16 7.15 -15.51
CA HIS A 49 6.10 6.16 -14.98
C HIS A 49 5.65 4.71 -15.22
N GLU A 50 4.36 4.47 -15.55
CA GLU A 50 3.81 3.15 -15.80
C GLU A 50 3.79 2.82 -17.30
N GLY A 51 4.50 1.76 -17.68
CA GLY A 51 4.42 1.19 -19.03
C GLY A 51 4.87 2.09 -20.19
N VAL A 52 5.45 3.28 -19.90
CA VAL A 52 5.94 4.23 -20.91
C VAL A 52 7.36 3.85 -21.37
N ASP A 53 8.09 3.06 -20.61
CA ASP A 53 9.47 2.63 -20.93
C ASP A 53 9.56 1.40 -21.87
N THR A 54 8.46 0.99 -22.49
CA THR A 54 8.52 -0.06 -23.51
C THR A 54 8.61 0.57 -24.89
N GLY A 55 9.54 0.13 -25.72
CA GLY A 55 9.75 0.66 -27.08
C GLY A 55 8.49 0.65 -27.97
N ARG A 56 7.47 -0.15 -27.62
CA ARG A 56 6.15 -0.13 -28.27
C ARG A 56 5.30 1.08 -27.87
N THR A 57 5.45 1.56 -26.62
CA THR A 57 4.71 2.72 -26.12
C THR A 57 5.28 4.00 -26.73
N ASP A 58 6.60 4.15 -26.71
CA ASP A 58 7.27 5.29 -27.35
C ASP A 58 6.92 5.36 -28.85
N ALA A 59 6.99 4.23 -29.55
CA ALA A 59 6.61 4.16 -30.96
C ALA A 59 5.12 4.57 -31.21
N ALA A 60 4.21 4.22 -30.30
CA ALA A 60 2.81 4.64 -30.42
C ALA A 60 2.64 6.14 -30.19
N PHE A 61 3.33 6.72 -29.22
CA PHE A 61 3.28 8.16 -29.00
C PHE A 61 3.95 8.98 -30.11
N ASP A 62 4.99 8.45 -30.74
CA ASP A 62 5.70 9.13 -31.83
C ASP A 62 4.84 9.30 -33.09
N VAL A 63 3.83 8.45 -33.29
CA VAL A 63 2.88 8.57 -34.39
C VAL A 63 1.88 9.73 -34.16
N ILE A 64 1.62 10.13 -32.92
CA ILE A 64 0.70 11.22 -32.61
C ILE A 64 1.38 12.56 -32.94
N LYS A 65 0.91 13.22 -34.01
CA LYS A 65 1.36 14.56 -34.39
C LYS A 65 0.92 15.56 -33.33
N ARG A 66 1.86 16.20 -32.64
CA ARG A 66 1.57 17.14 -31.54
C ARG A 66 2.62 18.23 -31.45
N LYS A 67 2.20 19.39 -30.94
CA LYS A 67 3.11 20.52 -30.71
C LYS A 67 3.84 20.39 -29.39
N HIS A 68 3.11 19.94 -28.34
CA HIS A 68 3.61 19.85 -26.96
C HIS A 68 3.25 18.51 -26.34
N THR A 69 4.07 18.06 -25.40
CA THR A 69 3.78 16.89 -24.57
C THR A 69 3.96 17.27 -23.10
N LEU A 70 2.98 16.90 -22.27
CA LEU A 70 3.01 17.01 -20.83
C LEU A 70 3.00 15.61 -20.23
N HIS A 71 4.00 15.28 -19.45
CA HIS A 71 4.05 14.04 -18.68
C HIS A 71 3.65 14.35 -17.24
N LEU A 72 2.66 13.63 -16.73
CA LEU A 72 2.22 13.70 -15.34
C LEU A 72 2.60 12.40 -14.63
N SER A 73 3.04 12.50 -13.39
CA SER A 73 3.34 11.34 -12.56
C SER A 73 3.30 11.72 -11.08
N GLY A 74 2.55 10.98 -10.27
CA GLY A 74 2.57 11.11 -8.81
C GLY A 74 3.86 10.56 -8.19
N THR A 75 4.64 9.77 -8.95
CA THR A 75 5.86 9.09 -8.46
C THR A 75 6.94 9.07 -9.55
N PRO A 76 7.54 10.22 -9.86
CA PRO A 76 8.40 10.39 -11.03
C PRO A 76 9.83 9.85 -10.86
N PHE A 77 10.09 8.98 -9.88
CA PHE A 77 11.44 8.53 -9.49
C PHE A 77 12.30 8.03 -10.66
N LYS A 78 11.72 7.17 -11.52
CA LYS A 78 12.44 6.65 -12.69
C LYS A 78 12.73 7.72 -13.76
N ALA A 79 11.76 8.61 -14.00
CA ALA A 79 11.90 9.66 -15.00
C ALA A 79 12.96 10.69 -14.60
N LEU A 80 13.02 11.02 -13.30
CA LEU A 80 14.04 11.91 -12.73
C LEU A 80 15.42 11.24 -12.76
N ALA A 81 15.51 9.92 -12.50
CA ALA A 81 16.76 9.17 -12.50
C ALA A 81 17.40 9.09 -13.89
N ASN A 82 16.61 8.99 -14.94
CA ASN A 82 17.10 8.75 -16.31
C ASN A 82 17.46 10.02 -17.08
N GLU A 83 17.41 11.21 -16.46
CA GLU A 83 17.68 12.52 -17.09
C GLU A 83 16.96 12.71 -18.45
N LYS A 84 15.78 12.08 -18.61
CA LYS A 84 14.99 12.11 -19.84
C LYS A 84 14.54 13.53 -20.24
N PHE A 85 14.45 14.41 -19.25
CA PHE A 85 14.00 15.78 -19.42
C PHE A 85 15.04 16.78 -18.91
N PRO A 86 15.23 17.94 -19.57
CA PRO A 86 16.04 19.01 -19.02
C PRO A 86 15.38 19.57 -17.74
N LYS A 87 16.20 20.02 -16.79
CA LYS A 87 15.70 20.49 -15.47
C LYS A 87 14.66 21.59 -15.57
N GLU A 88 14.80 22.48 -16.54
CA GLU A 88 13.93 23.62 -16.81
C GLU A 88 12.53 23.19 -17.31
N ALA A 89 12.41 21.95 -17.80
CA ALA A 89 11.16 21.36 -18.26
C ALA A 89 10.45 20.53 -17.19
N ILE A 90 11.01 20.47 -15.97
CA ILE A 90 10.43 19.69 -14.86
C ILE A 90 9.86 20.65 -13.83
N TYR A 91 8.54 20.54 -13.59
CA TYR A 91 7.90 21.10 -12.41
C TYR A 91 7.66 20.00 -11.40
N ASN A 92 8.25 20.11 -10.21
CA ASN A 92 8.11 19.14 -9.15
C ASN A 92 7.30 19.78 -8.00
N TRP A 93 6.20 19.11 -7.62
CA TRP A 93 5.38 19.45 -6.47
C TRP A 93 5.26 18.21 -5.60
N THR A 94 5.90 18.25 -4.45
CA THR A 94 6.02 17.09 -3.58
C THR A 94 4.98 17.12 -2.46
N TYR A 95 4.78 15.97 -1.81
CA TYR A 95 4.00 15.88 -0.57
C TYR A 95 4.50 16.89 0.49
N LEU A 96 5.81 17.07 0.60
CA LEU A 96 6.41 18.02 1.55
C LEU A 96 6.06 19.48 1.19
N ASP A 97 6.05 19.83 -0.08
CA ASP A 97 5.67 21.18 -0.53
C ASP A 97 4.22 21.48 -0.17
N GLU A 98 3.32 20.52 -0.39
CA GLU A 98 1.91 20.61 -0.04
C GLU A 98 1.70 20.80 1.47
N GLN A 99 2.41 20.05 2.31
CA GLN A 99 2.31 20.18 3.76
C GLN A 99 2.91 21.49 4.28
N LYS A 100 3.98 21.98 3.68
CA LYS A 100 4.56 23.30 4.00
C LYS A 100 3.58 24.43 3.69
N ILE A 101 2.91 24.39 2.54
CA ILE A 101 1.89 25.40 2.19
C ILE A 101 0.72 25.32 3.18
N LYS A 102 0.24 24.11 3.51
CA LYS A 102 -0.79 23.93 4.54
C LYS A 102 -0.40 24.61 5.86
N GLN A 103 0.85 24.42 6.30
CA GLN A 103 1.34 25.05 7.53
C GLN A 103 1.34 26.57 7.43
N ILE A 104 1.80 27.13 6.31
CA ILE A 104 1.78 28.58 6.06
C ILE A 104 0.34 29.11 6.09
N GLU A 105 -0.59 28.50 5.37
CA GLU A 105 -2.01 28.88 5.35
C GLU A 105 -2.61 28.90 6.78
N LEU A 106 -2.28 27.90 7.61
CA LEU A 106 -2.74 27.80 8.99
C LEU A 106 -2.14 28.91 9.88
N GLU A 107 -0.84 29.22 9.74
CA GLU A 107 -0.15 30.26 10.49
C GLU A 107 -0.65 31.68 10.13
N GLU A 108 -0.98 31.91 8.88
CA GLU A 108 -1.53 33.18 8.39
C GLU A 108 -3.03 33.32 8.67
N GLY A 109 -3.69 32.23 9.14
CA GLY A 109 -5.13 32.21 9.39
C GLY A 109 -5.97 32.21 8.12
N GLU A 110 -5.38 31.87 6.99
CA GLU A 110 -6.06 31.77 5.71
C GLU A 110 -6.74 30.39 5.58
N ILE A 111 -7.92 30.37 4.96
CA ILE A 111 -8.61 29.13 4.59
C ILE A 111 -8.29 28.86 3.12
N GLY A 112 -7.13 28.26 2.87
CA GLY A 112 -6.66 27.86 1.56
C GLY A 112 -7.13 26.47 1.14
N GLU A 113 -6.68 26.02 -0.02
CA GLU A 113 -7.03 24.69 -0.55
C GLU A 113 -6.38 23.55 0.29
N HIS A 114 -5.20 23.81 0.88
CA HIS A 114 -4.42 22.83 1.62
C HIS A 114 -4.82 22.73 3.10
N THR A 115 -5.41 23.77 3.66
CA THR A 115 -5.79 23.86 5.10
C THR A 115 -6.64 22.67 5.56
N ASN A 116 -7.49 22.14 4.69
CA ASN A 116 -8.40 21.03 4.99
C ASN A 116 -7.83 19.63 4.68
N LEU A 117 -6.58 19.53 4.25
CA LEU A 117 -5.93 18.23 4.04
C LEU A 117 -5.72 17.55 5.39
N PRO A 118 -6.16 16.27 5.58
CA PRO A 118 -5.92 15.56 6.81
C PRO A 118 -4.44 15.22 6.96
N ASP A 119 -3.98 15.19 8.21
CA ASP A 119 -2.62 14.74 8.55
C ASP A 119 -2.53 13.23 8.37
N LEU A 120 -1.58 12.77 7.57
CA LEU A 120 -1.36 11.34 7.35
C LEU A 120 -0.46 10.79 8.47
N LYS A 121 -0.85 9.66 9.08
CA LYS A 121 -0.12 8.99 10.14
C LYS A 121 0.07 7.53 9.78
N LEU A 122 1.31 7.05 9.84
CA LEU A 122 1.65 5.65 9.62
C LEU A 122 1.80 4.92 10.95
N PHE A 123 1.03 3.86 11.12
CA PHE A 123 1.16 2.90 12.20
C PHE A 123 1.63 1.58 11.62
N THR A 124 2.68 1.02 12.19
CA THR A 124 3.19 -0.28 11.78
C THR A 124 3.29 -1.24 12.95
N TYR A 125 2.78 -2.45 12.74
CA TYR A 125 2.67 -3.51 13.73
C TYR A 125 3.38 -4.76 13.25
N ARG A 126 3.87 -5.58 14.18
CA ARG A 126 4.42 -6.90 13.86
C ARG A 126 3.31 -7.93 13.87
N ILE A 127 2.95 -8.43 12.69
CA ILE A 127 1.88 -9.42 12.58
C ILE A 127 2.24 -10.74 13.28
N SER A 128 3.51 -11.12 13.31
CA SER A 128 3.99 -12.28 14.05
C SER A 128 3.64 -12.18 15.55
N GLN A 129 3.74 -10.98 16.13
CA GLN A 129 3.34 -10.74 17.51
C GLN A 129 1.84 -10.87 17.71
N MET A 130 1.04 -10.39 16.75
CA MET A 130 -0.42 -10.50 16.81
C MET A 130 -0.92 -11.95 16.82
N ILE A 131 -0.18 -12.88 16.23
CA ILE A 131 -0.54 -14.30 16.20
C ILE A 131 -0.07 -15.02 17.47
N THR A 132 0.98 -14.51 18.13
CA THR A 132 1.65 -15.18 19.24
C THR A 132 1.28 -14.67 20.62
N ASP A 133 0.56 -13.58 20.73
CA ASP A 133 0.22 -12.93 22.01
C ASP A 133 -0.52 -13.85 23.00
N GLU A 134 -1.26 -14.86 22.54
CA GLU A 134 -1.89 -15.86 23.43
C GLU A 134 -0.91 -16.94 23.93
N VAL A 135 0.18 -17.20 23.20
CA VAL A 135 1.14 -18.28 23.56
C VAL A 135 2.11 -17.80 24.63
N ASN A 136 2.28 -16.49 24.83
CA ASN A 136 3.32 -15.89 25.65
C ASN A 136 2.89 -15.37 27.02
N GLU A 137 1.66 -15.58 27.48
CA GLU A 137 1.23 -15.18 28.83
C GLU A 137 2.04 -15.83 30.00
N GLY A 138 3.14 -16.51 29.74
CA GLY A 138 3.94 -17.16 30.76
C GLY A 138 5.44 -17.25 30.53
N ILE A 139 5.99 -16.68 29.47
CA ILE A 139 7.41 -16.82 29.15
C ILE A 139 8.04 -15.44 28.90
N GLU A 140 8.81 -14.93 29.85
CA GLU A 140 9.75 -13.82 29.62
C GLU A 140 10.83 -14.30 28.66
N ILE A 141 10.82 -13.78 27.42
CA ILE A 141 11.85 -14.03 26.40
C ILE A 141 12.57 -12.72 26.14
N ASP A 142 13.90 -12.74 26.16
CA ASP A 142 14.77 -11.63 25.82
C ASP A 142 14.48 -11.10 24.41
N ASN A 143 14.22 -9.81 24.35
CA ASN A 143 13.46 -9.08 23.35
C ASN A 143 14.25 -8.73 22.11
N GLU A 144 14.19 -9.52 21.10
CA GLU A 144 14.61 -9.06 19.77
C GLU A 144 14.06 -9.92 18.61
N THR A 145 13.18 -9.43 17.70
CA THR A 145 12.55 -10.17 16.59
C THR A 145 12.60 -9.45 15.25
N ARG A 146 12.69 -10.20 14.16
CA ARG A 146 12.67 -9.70 12.78
C ARG A 146 11.34 -9.91 12.10
N ASP A 147 10.83 -8.86 11.50
CA ASP A 147 9.54 -8.83 10.81
C ASP A 147 9.65 -8.96 9.28
N TYR A 148 10.85 -8.70 8.71
CA TYR A 148 11.00 -8.75 7.25
C TYR A 148 10.99 -10.17 6.67
N ALA A 149 11.06 -11.18 7.53
CA ALA A 149 10.90 -12.57 7.13
C ALA A 149 9.44 -12.97 6.94
N PHE A 150 8.47 -12.16 7.40
CA PHE A 150 7.06 -12.47 7.31
C PHE A 150 6.49 -12.10 5.95
N ASP A 151 5.94 -13.08 5.24
CA ASP A 151 5.30 -12.88 3.93
C ASP A 151 3.78 -12.70 4.08
N LEU A 152 3.31 -11.45 3.99
CA LEU A 152 1.89 -11.12 4.06
C LEU A 152 1.08 -11.77 2.93
N ASN A 153 1.67 -11.94 1.74
CA ASN A 153 0.98 -12.55 0.61
C ASN A 153 0.75 -14.05 0.84
N GLU A 154 1.68 -14.72 1.55
CA GLU A 154 1.50 -16.12 1.96
C GLU A 154 0.53 -16.21 3.13
N PHE A 155 0.62 -15.33 4.13
CA PHE A 155 -0.29 -15.30 5.27
C PHE A 155 -1.75 -15.13 4.85
N PHE A 156 -2.02 -14.20 3.94
CA PHE A 156 -3.35 -13.97 3.38
C PHE A 156 -3.62 -14.80 2.10
N ARG A 157 -2.86 -15.86 1.87
CA ARG A 157 -3.11 -16.76 0.74
C ARG A 157 -4.39 -17.57 0.94
N ALA A 158 -5.26 -17.51 -0.07
CA ALA A 158 -6.50 -18.26 -0.09
C ALA A 158 -6.60 -19.13 -1.34
N GLU A 159 -7.25 -20.26 -1.17
CA GLU A 159 -7.60 -21.19 -2.24
C GLU A 159 -9.10 -21.51 -2.12
N ASN A 160 -9.83 -21.48 -3.23
CA ASN A 160 -11.27 -21.73 -3.24
C ASN A 160 -12.05 -20.85 -2.24
N LYS A 161 -11.67 -19.58 -2.10
CA LYS A 161 -12.27 -18.58 -1.18
C LYS A 161 -12.17 -18.96 0.30
N ARG A 162 -11.13 -19.69 0.67
CA ARG A 162 -10.80 -20.05 2.04
C ARG A 162 -9.32 -19.84 2.27
N PHE A 163 -8.93 -19.23 3.39
CA PHE A 163 -7.54 -19.02 3.73
C PHE A 163 -6.84 -20.36 4.01
N VAL A 164 -5.60 -20.49 3.57
CA VAL A 164 -4.74 -21.63 3.92
C VAL A 164 -4.42 -21.58 5.42
N HIS A 165 -4.21 -20.38 5.95
CA HIS A 165 -3.93 -20.09 7.36
C HIS A 165 -5.17 -19.47 8.05
N GLU A 166 -6.35 -20.09 7.90
CA GLU A 166 -7.63 -19.47 8.30
C GLU A 166 -7.69 -19.16 9.81
N ASP A 167 -7.16 -20.03 10.66
CA ASP A 167 -7.19 -19.83 12.11
C ASP A 167 -6.28 -18.68 12.54
N ASP A 168 -5.10 -18.54 11.92
CA ASP A 168 -4.18 -17.42 12.16
C ASP A 168 -4.77 -16.10 11.66
N VAL A 169 -5.47 -16.10 10.53
CA VAL A 169 -6.18 -14.90 10.04
C VAL A 169 -7.35 -14.52 10.96
N LYS A 170 -8.07 -15.49 11.53
CA LYS A 170 -9.11 -15.21 12.55
C LYS A 170 -8.49 -14.60 13.80
N GLU A 171 -7.34 -15.12 14.24
CA GLU A 171 -6.62 -14.57 15.38
C GLU A 171 -6.15 -13.13 15.12
N PHE A 172 -5.60 -12.88 13.93
CA PHE A 172 -5.28 -11.53 13.48
C PHE A 172 -6.49 -10.59 13.56
N LEU A 173 -7.66 -10.98 13.04
CA LEU A 173 -8.87 -10.16 13.09
C LEU A 173 -9.35 -9.94 14.53
N ARG A 174 -9.28 -10.96 15.38
CA ARG A 174 -9.64 -10.88 16.79
C ARG A 174 -8.75 -9.84 17.51
N ASN A 175 -7.44 -9.93 17.35
CA ASN A 175 -6.50 -8.97 17.93
C ASN A 175 -6.72 -7.55 17.38
N LEU A 176 -6.94 -7.42 16.09
CA LEU A 176 -7.20 -6.13 15.43
C LEU A 176 -8.40 -5.40 16.03
N SER A 177 -9.41 -6.15 16.54
CA SER A 177 -10.67 -5.62 17.05
C SER A 177 -10.81 -5.60 18.58
N THR A 178 -9.94 -6.31 19.32
CA THR A 178 -10.08 -6.43 20.79
C THR A 178 -8.88 -5.94 21.58
N ASN A 179 -7.67 -6.06 21.07
CA ASN A 179 -6.46 -5.63 21.75
C ASN A 179 -6.28 -4.11 21.58
N LYS A 180 -6.18 -3.38 22.68
CA LYS A 180 -6.18 -1.90 22.74
C LYS A 180 -5.09 -1.21 21.91
N LYS A 181 -4.04 -1.92 21.57
CA LYS A 181 -2.95 -1.44 20.72
C LYS A 181 -3.39 -1.24 19.27
N TYR A 182 -4.40 -1.99 18.79
CA TYR A 182 -4.77 -2.05 17.38
C TYR A 182 -5.99 -1.18 17.03
N PRO A 183 -6.16 -0.83 15.73
CA PRO A 183 -7.01 0.29 15.30
C PRO A 183 -8.51 0.12 15.50
N PHE A 184 -9.06 -1.09 15.59
CA PHE A 184 -10.50 -1.31 15.73
C PHE A 184 -10.91 -1.72 17.13
N SER A 185 -10.04 -1.61 18.12
CA SER A 185 -10.22 -2.19 19.45
C SER A 185 -11.23 -1.45 20.34
N THR A 186 -11.47 -0.17 20.10
CA THR A 186 -12.42 0.61 20.90
C THR A 186 -13.54 1.22 20.04
N PRO A 187 -14.72 1.53 20.65
CA PRO A 187 -15.80 2.21 19.93
C PRO A 187 -15.37 3.55 19.31
N GLU A 188 -14.56 4.34 20.04
CA GLU A 188 -14.08 5.65 19.59
C GLU A 188 -13.20 5.51 18.34
N LEU A 189 -12.28 4.52 18.34
CA LEU A 189 -11.45 4.22 17.15
C LEU A 189 -12.31 3.76 15.98
N ARG A 190 -13.32 2.92 16.22
CA ARG A 190 -14.26 2.48 15.18
C ARG A 190 -15.12 3.62 14.62
N ASP A 191 -15.41 4.64 15.43
CA ASP A 191 -16.11 5.84 14.96
C ASP A 191 -15.23 6.77 14.16
N GLU A 192 -13.91 6.79 14.43
CA GLU A 192 -12.92 7.47 13.58
C GLU A 192 -12.71 6.70 12.26
N LEU A 193 -12.74 5.37 12.31
CA LEU A 193 -12.48 4.46 11.20
C LEU A 193 -13.79 3.95 10.54
N LYS A 194 -14.78 4.82 10.35
CA LYS A 194 -16.07 4.45 9.75
C LYS A 194 -15.94 3.88 8.35
N HIS A 195 -15.13 4.48 7.52
CA HIS A 195 -14.94 4.08 6.12
C HIS A 195 -13.46 3.82 5.86
N THR A 196 -13.12 2.57 5.53
CA THR A 196 -11.73 2.16 5.37
C THR A 196 -11.51 1.39 4.08
N PHE A 197 -10.27 1.47 3.56
CA PHE A 197 -9.81 0.75 2.39
C PHE A 197 -8.75 -0.27 2.79
N TRP A 198 -8.98 -1.56 2.50
CA TRP A 198 -8.07 -2.66 2.82
C TRP A 198 -7.51 -3.25 1.54
N TYR A 199 -6.21 -3.14 1.37
CA TYR A 199 -5.50 -3.67 0.23
C TYR A 199 -4.96 -5.06 0.57
N VAL A 200 -5.60 -6.11 0.00
CA VAL A 200 -5.44 -7.53 0.41
C VAL A 200 -4.50 -8.30 -0.52
N GLY A 201 -3.80 -7.63 -1.45
CA GLY A 201 -2.90 -8.30 -2.40
C GLY A 201 -3.60 -8.79 -3.68
N ASN A 202 -2.93 -9.63 -4.43
CA ASN A 202 -3.19 -9.84 -5.86
C ASN A 202 -4.22 -10.94 -6.18
N ARG A 203 -4.96 -11.46 -5.19
CA ARG A 203 -5.85 -12.61 -5.41
C ARG A 203 -7.28 -12.32 -4.99
N VAL A 204 -8.19 -12.50 -5.92
CA VAL A 204 -9.64 -12.38 -5.67
C VAL A 204 -10.13 -13.37 -4.60
N ASP A 205 -9.53 -14.55 -4.54
CA ASP A 205 -9.87 -15.57 -3.52
C ASP A 205 -9.55 -15.08 -2.10
N SER A 206 -8.43 -14.37 -1.90
CA SER A 206 -8.07 -13.79 -0.59
C SER A 206 -9.07 -12.71 -0.17
N VAL A 207 -9.49 -11.85 -1.10
CA VAL A 207 -10.53 -10.83 -0.84
C VAL A 207 -11.86 -11.47 -0.43
N LYS A 208 -12.29 -12.53 -1.16
CA LYS A 208 -13.55 -13.24 -0.85
C LYS A 208 -13.49 -14.05 0.45
N ALA A 209 -12.34 -14.61 0.76
CA ALA A 209 -12.11 -15.29 2.03
C ALA A 209 -12.19 -14.30 3.20
N LEU A 210 -11.55 -13.13 3.07
CA LEU A 210 -11.59 -12.09 4.08
C LEU A 210 -12.99 -11.51 4.26
N GLU A 211 -13.72 -11.25 3.17
CA GLU A 211 -15.12 -10.82 3.22
C GLU A 211 -15.97 -11.77 4.07
N LYS A 212 -15.79 -13.09 3.90
CA LYS A 212 -16.52 -14.10 4.68
C LYS A 212 -16.19 -14.00 6.16
N LEU A 213 -14.91 -13.96 6.53
CA LEU A 213 -14.49 -13.87 7.93
C LEU A 213 -14.95 -12.57 8.61
N LEU A 214 -14.89 -11.44 7.92
CA LEU A 214 -15.35 -10.15 8.45
C LEU A 214 -16.86 -10.16 8.72
N LYS A 215 -17.67 -10.83 7.91
CA LYS A 215 -19.12 -10.97 8.11
C LYS A 215 -19.47 -11.89 9.30
N GLU A 216 -18.58 -12.81 9.64
CA GLU A 216 -18.74 -13.75 10.75
C GLU A 216 -18.15 -13.20 12.06
N ASP A 217 -17.29 -12.16 12.00
CA ASP A 217 -16.64 -11.57 13.17
C ASP A 217 -17.61 -10.67 13.97
N PRO A 218 -17.64 -10.78 15.33
CA PRO A 218 -18.58 -10.05 16.17
C PRO A 218 -18.50 -8.52 16.08
N ILE A 219 -17.35 -7.97 15.74
CA ILE A 219 -17.12 -6.51 15.60
C ILE A 219 -17.27 -6.07 14.16
N PHE A 220 -16.63 -6.78 13.22
CA PHE A 220 -16.61 -6.37 11.82
C PHE A 220 -17.93 -6.64 11.08
N GLN A 221 -18.84 -7.48 11.62
CA GLN A 221 -20.19 -7.65 11.07
C GLN A 221 -21.00 -6.35 11.03
N ASP A 222 -20.64 -5.35 11.86
CA ASP A 222 -21.28 -4.03 11.88
C ASP A 222 -20.86 -3.17 10.69
N TYR A 223 -19.82 -3.58 9.94
CA TYR A 223 -19.35 -2.90 8.74
C TYR A 223 -19.99 -3.51 7.49
N LYS A 224 -20.45 -2.66 6.57
CA LYS A 224 -20.77 -3.10 5.22
C LYS A 224 -19.48 -3.39 4.47
N VAL A 225 -19.20 -4.65 4.18
CA VAL A 225 -18.04 -5.07 3.40
C VAL A 225 -18.35 -4.97 1.91
N ILE A 226 -17.49 -4.30 1.16
CA ILE A 226 -17.56 -4.12 -0.29
C ILE A 226 -16.34 -4.78 -0.92
N VAL A 227 -16.55 -5.67 -1.88
CA VAL A 227 -15.49 -6.28 -2.67
C VAL A 227 -15.27 -5.46 -3.95
N ALA A 228 -14.13 -4.78 -4.02
CA ALA A 228 -13.61 -4.11 -5.19
C ALA A 228 -12.52 -4.98 -5.82
N ALA A 229 -12.94 -6.05 -6.48
CA ALA A 229 -12.10 -7.00 -7.16
C ALA A 229 -12.76 -7.41 -8.47
N GLY A 230 -11.96 -7.63 -9.51
CA GLY A 230 -12.44 -8.05 -10.81
C GLY A 230 -12.91 -9.51 -10.84
N ASP A 231 -13.23 -10.01 -12.01
CA ASP A 231 -13.80 -11.35 -12.23
C ASP A 231 -12.75 -12.47 -12.23
N GLY A 232 -11.60 -12.28 -11.60
CA GLY A 232 -10.54 -13.30 -11.46
C GLY A 232 -9.44 -13.20 -12.51
N ARG A 233 -9.26 -12.06 -13.14
CA ARG A 233 -8.13 -11.74 -14.03
C ARG A 233 -6.86 -11.49 -13.21
N SER A 234 -5.69 -11.49 -13.87
CA SER A 234 -4.43 -11.15 -13.21
C SER A 234 -4.40 -9.67 -12.78
N PHE A 235 -3.59 -9.36 -11.78
CA PHE A 235 -3.42 -7.99 -11.25
C PHE A 235 -3.14 -6.95 -12.35
N GLU A 236 -2.26 -7.28 -13.31
CA GLU A 236 -1.90 -6.41 -14.43
C GLU A 236 -3.07 -6.16 -15.40
N GLU A 237 -4.01 -7.13 -15.51
CA GLU A 237 -5.22 -7.00 -16.34
C GLU A 237 -6.32 -6.25 -15.61
N GLU A 238 -6.42 -6.36 -14.27
CA GLU A 238 -7.43 -5.68 -13.45
C GLU A 238 -7.10 -4.21 -13.20
N GLU A 239 -5.82 -3.86 -13.03
CA GLU A 239 -5.37 -2.48 -12.83
C GLU A 239 -5.71 -1.59 -14.04
N ASN A 240 -5.78 -2.19 -15.22
CA ASN A 240 -6.13 -1.53 -16.47
C ASN A 240 -7.62 -1.65 -16.85
N ASP A 241 -8.47 -2.26 -16.03
CA ASP A 241 -9.90 -2.41 -16.30
C ASP A 241 -10.71 -1.18 -15.82
N PHE A 242 -10.75 -0.15 -16.66
CA PHE A 242 -11.52 1.08 -16.40
C PHE A 242 -12.99 0.81 -16.06
N LYS A 243 -13.64 -0.15 -16.74
CA LYS A 243 -15.06 -0.49 -16.50
C LYS A 243 -15.24 -1.18 -15.14
N GLY A 244 -14.32 -2.06 -14.77
CA GLY A 244 -14.31 -2.71 -13.46
C GLY A 244 -14.10 -1.71 -12.33
N ASN A 245 -13.17 -0.78 -12.49
CA ASN A 245 -12.91 0.29 -11.54
C ASN A 245 -14.11 1.23 -11.39
N GLU A 246 -14.76 1.65 -12.47
CA GLU A 246 -15.94 2.49 -12.41
C GLU A 246 -17.11 1.78 -11.71
N SER A 247 -17.37 0.51 -12.03
CA SER A 247 -18.39 -0.30 -11.36
C SER A 247 -18.09 -0.47 -9.87
N SER A 248 -16.85 -0.73 -9.49
CA SER A 248 -16.43 -0.86 -8.11
C SER A 248 -16.51 0.47 -7.35
N PHE A 249 -16.13 1.58 -7.99
CA PHE A 249 -16.28 2.92 -7.43
C PHE A 249 -17.72 3.26 -7.10
N GLN A 250 -18.66 3.01 -8.04
CA GLN A 250 -20.09 3.25 -7.81
C GLN A 250 -20.64 2.39 -6.66
N LYS A 251 -20.25 1.11 -6.56
CA LYS A 251 -20.63 0.24 -5.45
C LYS A 251 -20.15 0.80 -4.10
N VAL A 252 -18.91 1.30 -4.04
CA VAL A 252 -18.35 1.90 -2.83
C VAL A 252 -19.12 3.15 -2.44
N LYS A 253 -19.38 4.07 -3.38
CA LYS A 253 -20.12 5.31 -3.12
C LYS A 253 -21.55 5.04 -2.63
N THR A 254 -22.25 4.10 -3.26
CA THR A 254 -23.59 3.69 -2.82
C THR A 254 -23.55 3.09 -1.42
N ALA A 255 -22.61 2.18 -1.14
CA ALA A 255 -22.49 1.55 0.16
C ALA A 255 -22.18 2.56 1.28
N ILE A 256 -21.31 3.53 1.02
CA ILE A 256 -21.00 4.61 1.97
C ILE A 256 -22.24 5.48 2.24
N ALA A 257 -23.03 5.80 1.21
CA ALA A 257 -24.24 6.61 1.37
C ALA A 257 -25.36 5.89 2.15
N GLU A 258 -25.40 4.57 2.11
CA GLU A 258 -26.44 3.75 2.72
C GLU A 258 -26.06 3.15 4.09
N ASN A 259 -24.78 3.18 4.48
CA ASN A 259 -24.30 2.53 5.70
C ASN A 259 -23.37 3.45 6.50
N ASP A 260 -23.49 3.43 7.82
CA ASP A 260 -22.66 4.22 8.73
C ASP A 260 -21.20 3.79 8.71
N LYS A 261 -20.93 2.49 8.50
CA LYS A 261 -19.57 1.92 8.51
C LYS A 261 -19.35 1.01 7.32
N THR A 262 -18.21 1.18 6.62
CA THR A 262 -17.87 0.36 5.46
C THR A 262 -16.40 -0.07 5.46
N ILE A 263 -16.15 -1.27 4.96
CA ILE A 263 -14.82 -1.78 4.64
C ILE A 263 -14.79 -2.09 3.16
N THR A 264 -13.92 -1.42 2.41
CA THR A 264 -13.68 -1.71 1.00
C THR A 264 -12.47 -2.64 0.89
N LEU A 265 -12.67 -3.86 0.44
CA LEU A 265 -11.61 -4.83 0.19
C LEU A 265 -11.19 -4.76 -1.28
N SER A 266 -9.90 -4.64 -1.54
CA SER A 266 -9.35 -4.57 -2.89
C SER A 266 -8.15 -5.49 -3.08
N CYS A 267 -8.02 -6.02 -4.29
CA CYS A 267 -6.82 -6.69 -4.78
C CYS A 267 -6.17 -5.92 -5.94
N GLY A 268 -6.23 -4.59 -5.93
CA GLY A 268 -5.64 -3.71 -6.94
C GLY A 268 -6.61 -2.66 -7.48
N GLN A 269 -7.90 -2.98 -7.61
CA GLN A 269 -8.89 -2.00 -8.01
C GLN A 269 -8.99 -0.85 -7.01
N LEU A 270 -9.24 0.36 -7.50
CA LEU A 270 -9.37 1.59 -6.69
C LEU A 270 -8.09 2.05 -5.97
N THR A 271 -6.94 1.42 -6.19
CA THR A 271 -5.65 1.90 -5.70
C THR A 271 -5.19 3.16 -6.43
N THR A 272 -5.59 3.30 -7.70
CA THR A 272 -5.30 4.47 -8.54
C THR A 272 -6.58 5.02 -9.18
N GLY A 273 -6.53 6.26 -9.68
CA GLY A 273 -7.54 6.86 -10.53
C GLY A 273 -8.91 7.18 -9.90
N VAL A 274 -9.09 7.01 -8.57
CA VAL A 274 -10.35 7.29 -7.88
C VAL A 274 -10.18 8.16 -6.65
N THR A 275 -11.21 8.91 -6.28
CA THR A 275 -11.24 9.72 -5.06
C THR A 275 -12.48 9.36 -4.25
N VAL A 276 -12.26 8.73 -3.09
CA VAL A 276 -13.28 8.46 -2.09
C VAL A 276 -12.91 9.25 -0.84
N LYS A 277 -13.52 10.42 -0.68
CA LYS A 277 -13.17 11.39 0.37
C LYS A 277 -13.46 10.87 1.78
N GLU A 278 -14.40 9.96 1.88
CA GLU A 278 -14.89 9.36 3.12
C GLU A 278 -13.91 8.37 3.74
N TRP A 279 -12.98 7.79 2.97
CA TRP A 279 -11.98 6.88 3.54
C TRP A 279 -11.09 7.60 4.53
N THR A 280 -11.04 7.10 5.76
CA THR A 280 -10.22 7.62 6.87
C THR A 280 -8.95 6.82 7.06
N ALA A 281 -8.93 5.57 6.63
CA ALA A 281 -7.76 4.72 6.76
C ALA A 281 -7.55 3.78 5.57
N VAL A 282 -6.28 3.42 5.38
CA VAL A 282 -5.83 2.33 4.51
C VAL A 282 -5.15 1.26 5.36
N LEU A 283 -5.52 0.00 5.17
CA LEU A 283 -4.81 -1.15 5.71
C LEU A 283 -4.05 -1.87 4.60
N MET A 284 -2.75 -2.02 4.78
CA MET A 284 -1.86 -2.73 3.84
C MET A 284 -1.71 -4.19 4.30
N LEU A 285 -2.45 -5.09 3.67
CA LEU A 285 -2.44 -6.53 3.95
C LEU A 285 -1.72 -7.32 2.85
N THR A 286 -0.72 -6.72 2.25
CA THR A 286 0.05 -7.30 1.14
C THR A 286 1.47 -6.75 1.09
N ASP A 287 2.40 -7.55 0.58
CA ASP A 287 3.81 -7.16 0.42
C ASP A 287 4.04 -6.34 -0.83
N ILE A 288 3.70 -5.05 -0.77
CA ILE A 288 4.08 -4.08 -1.80
C ILE A 288 5.54 -3.68 -1.59
N LYS A 289 6.38 -3.90 -2.61
CA LYS A 289 7.82 -3.56 -2.57
C LYS A 289 8.14 -2.25 -3.31
N THR A 290 7.20 -1.75 -4.10
CA THR A 290 7.40 -0.55 -4.91
C THR A 290 6.91 0.67 -4.16
N PRO A 291 7.77 1.65 -3.81
CA PRO A 291 7.37 2.86 -3.09
C PRO A 291 6.26 3.63 -3.79
N SER A 292 6.29 3.68 -5.10
CA SER A 292 5.26 4.32 -5.93
C SER A 292 3.87 3.76 -5.65
N LEU A 293 3.68 2.46 -5.86
CA LEU A 293 2.38 1.80 -5.67
C LEU A 293 1.92 1.86 -4.20
N TYR A 294 2.86 1.71 -3.26
CA TYR A 294 2.58 1.81 -1.84
C TYR A 294 2.01 3.18 -1.47
N MET A 295 2.69 4.26 -1.89
CA MET A 295 2.27 5.62 -1.59
C MET A 295 0.99 6.01 -2.33
N GLN A 296 0.78 5.55 -3.56
CA GLN A 296 -0.48 5.73 -4.27
C GLN A 296 -1.66 5.14 -3.48
N ALA A 297 -1.50 3.94 -2.93
CA ALA A 297 -2.52 3.34 -2.07
C ALA A 297 -2.66 4.09 -0.73
N ALA A 298 -1.55 4.46 -0.08
CA ALA A 298 -1.53 5.19 1.20
C ALA A 298 -2.30 6.51 1.12
N PHE A 299 -2.08 7.30 0.07
CA PHE A 299 -2.72 8.60 -0.11
C PHE A 299 -4.21 8.55 -0.43
N ARG A 300 -4.80 7.34 -0.64
CA ARG A 300 -6.26 7.21 -0.84
C ARG A 300 -7.07 7.74 0.35
N ALA A 301 -6.55 7.68 1.57
CA ALA A 301 -7.23 8.20 2.75
C ALA A 301 -7.01 9.72 2.97
N GLN A 302 -6.06 10.36 2.31
CA GLN A 302 -5.67 11.75 2.58
C GLN A 302 -6.55 12.80 1.90
N ASN A 303 -7.67 12.44 1.36
CA ASN A 303 -8.58 13.41 0.75
C ASN A 303 -9.34 14.23 1.80
N PRO A 304 -9.51 15.56 1.63
CA PRO A 304 -10.33 16.38 2.51
C PRO A 304 -11.78 15.89 2.54
N PHE A 305 -12.34 15.78 3.73
CA PHE A 305 -13.73 15.38 3.90
C PHE A 305 -14.38 16.15 5.06
N LYS A 306 -15.64 16.53 4.86
CA LYS A 306 -16.47 17.15 5.89
C LYS A 306 -17.89 16.61 5.82
N GLU A 307 -18.50 16.46 6.96
CA GLU A 307 -19.88 16.02 7.10
C GLU A 307 -20.54 16.61 8.36
N PHE A 308 -21.85 16.57 8.43
CA PHE A 308 -22.57 16.89 9.66
C PHE A 308 -22.72 15.64 10.51
N ARG A 309 -22.17 15.67 11.73
CA ARG A 309 -22.33 14.63 12.76
C ARG A 309 -23.03 15.25 13.96
N ASN A 310 -24.18 14.68 14.37
CA ASN A 310 -24.95 15.15 15.53
C ASN A 310 -25.25 16.67 15.53
N GLY A 311 -25.44 17.29 14.36
CA GLY A 311 -25.72 18.71 14.22
C GLY A 311 -24.49 19.62 14.19
N GLU A 312 -23.28 19.08 14.32
CA GLU A 312 -22.02 19.79 14.23
C GLU A 312 -21.27 19.44 12.94
N LEU A 313 -20.51 20.39 12.40
CA LEU A 313 -19.69 20.18 11.22
C LEU A 313 -18.39 19.45 11.62
N TYR A 314 -18.27 18.20 11.23
CA TYR A 314 -17.08 17.40 11.39
C TYR A 314 -16.14 17.58 10.20
N PHE A 315 -14.85 17.77 10.47
CA PHE A 315 -13.78 17.77 9.49
C PHE A 315 -12.85 16.58 9.75
N LYS A 316 -12.51 15.84 8.72
CA LYS A 316 -11.50 14.79 8.81
C LYS A 316 -10.14 15.42 9.04
N LYS A 317 -9.63 15.35 10.28
CA LYS A 317 -8.35 15.94 10.70
C LYS A 317 -7.16 15.03 10.41
N SER A 318 -7.38 13.72 10.48
CA SER A 318 -6.33 12.72 10.30
C SER A 318 -6.76 11.66 9.29
N ALA A 319 -5.78 11.13 8.58
CA ALA A 319 -5.86 9.94 7.77
C ALA A 319 -4.82 8.94 8.27
N TYR A 320 -5.16 7.67 8.22
CA TYR A 320 -4.36 6.63 8.84
C TYR A 320 -3.90 5.60 7.81
N LEU A 321 -2.65 5.22 7.93
CA LEU A 321 -2.08 4.09 7.21
C LEU A 321 -1.65 3.05 8.24
N PHE A 322 -2.22 1.85 8.14
CA PHE A 322 -1.88 0.71 8.99
C PHE A 322 -1.15 -0.33 8.16
N ASP A 323 0.04 -0.70 8.59
CA ASP A 323 0.86 -1.71 7.94
C ASP A 323 1.31 -2.77 8.97
N PHE A 324 1.55 -3.99 8.50
CA PHE A 324 1.82 -5.14 9.36
C PHE A 324 3.18 -5.79 9.06
N ALA A 325 4.05 -5.07 8.36
CA ALA A 325 5.43 -5.48 8.05
C ALA A 325 6.39 -4.28 8.23
N PRO A 326 6.76 -3.91 9.49
CA PRO A 326 7.53 -2.70 9.80
C PRO A 326 8.84 -2.57 9.03
N THR A 327 9.60 -3.65 8.89
CA THR A 327 10.88 -3.61 8.18
C THR A 327 10.70 -3.15 6.74
N ARG A 328 9.76 -3.75 6.03
CA ARG A 328 9.45 -3.40 4.63
C ARG A 328 8.94 -1.96 4.51
N VAL A 329 8.00 -1.56 5.38
CA VAL A 329 7.41 -0.23 5.29
C VAL A 329 8.42 0.87 5.60
N LEU A 330 9.36 0.62 6.51
CA LEU A 330 10.42 1.58 6.82
C LEU A 330 11.42 1.72 5.66
N GLU A 331 11.72 0.63 4.96
CA GLU A 331 12.53 0.69 3.73
C GLU A 331 11.83 1.49 2.62
N ILE A 332 10.51 1.29 2.44
CA ILE A 332 9.70 2.08 1.51
C ILE A 332 9.67 3.54 1.92
N TYR A 333 9.50 3.82 3.21
CA TYR A 333 9.47 5.17 3.76
C TYR A 333 10.79 5.92 3.50
N ASP A 334 11.91 5.26 3.77
CA ASP A 334 13.24 5.79 3.47
C ASP A 334 13.43 6.06 1.97
N GLN A 335 13.08 5.10 1.11
CA GLN A 335 13.14 5.28 -0.33
C GLN A 335 12.24 6.43 -0.82
N PHE A 336 11.05 6.59 -0.24
CA PHE A 336 10.15 7.68 -0.56
C PHE A 336 10.72 9.04 -0.13
N ALA A 337 11.19 9.17 1.11
CA ALA A 337 11.79 10.40 1.62
C ALA A 337 12.97 10.86 0.75
N ASN A 338 13.82 9.91 0.36
CA ASN A 338 14.97 10.21 -0.51
C ASN A 338 14.55 10.49 -1.96
N GLY A 339 13.52 9.81 -2.45
CA GLY A 339 13.00 10.03 -3.80
C GLY A 339 12.39 11.42 -4.02
N LEU A 340 11.99 12.11 -2.95
CA LEU A 340 11.53 13.50 -2.99
C LEU A 340 12.68 14.50 -3.20
N ASN A 341 13.94 14.08 -3.01
CA ASN A 341 15.10 14.95 -3.16
C ASN A 341 15.78 14.75 -4.53
N PRO A 342 15.86 15.80 -5.39
CA PRO A 342 16.49 15.70 -6.71
C PRO A 342 17.95 15.26 -6.69
N LYS A 343 18.69 15.46 -5.58
CA LYS A 343 20.08 15.01 -5.44
C LYS A 343 20.19 13.50 -5.26
N ALA A 344 19.18 12.90 -4.62
CA ALA A 344 19.14 11.45 -4.39
C ALA A 344 19.14 10.66 -5.69
N VAL A 345 18.37 11.16 -6.63
CA VAL A 345 18.22 10.60 -7.97
C VAL A 345 19.56 10.51 -8.71
N LYS A 346 20.51 11.38 -8.39
CA LYS A 346 21.86 11.42 -9.00
C LYS A 346 22.90 10.56 -8.28
N GLY A 347 22.55 9.89 -7.18
CA GLY A 347 23.52 9.17 -6.36
C GLY A 347 24.47 10.09 -5.58
N GLU A 348 24.17 11.38 -5.49
CA GLU A 348 24.97 12.40 -4.82
C GLU A 348 24.57 12.62 -3.35
N ILE A 349 23.75 11.73 -2.78
CA ILE A 349 23.28 11.82 -1.39
C ILE A 349 24.30 11.26 -0.43
N THR A 350 24.61 12.03 0.63
CA THR A 350 25.34 11.57 1.79
C THR A 350 24.39 10.91 2.81
N GLU A 351 24.94 10.14 3.76
CA GLU A 351 24.13 9.61 4.89
C GLU A 351 23.43 10.72 5.65
N LYS A 352 24.08 11.87 5.82
CA LYS A 352 23.49 13.03 6.49
C LYS A 352 22.31 13.62 5.71
N ASP A 353 22.43 13.74 4.39
CA ASP A 353 21.31 14.20 3.55
C ASP A 353 20.12 13.23 3.65
N ARG A 354 20.39 11.91 3.71
CA ARG A 354 19.38 10.87 3.87
C ARG A 354 18.64 11.00 5.20
N GLU A 355 19.38 11.19 6.28
CA GLU A 355 18.79 11.42 7.62
C GLU A 355 17.94 12.71 7.64
N GLU A 356 18.41 13.80 7.04
CA GLU A 356 17.68 15.06 6.95
C GLU A 356 16.37 14.91 6.14
N ASN A 357 16.40 14.19 5.02
CA ASN A 357 15.20 13.93 4.20
C ASN A 357 14.15 13.13 5.00
N ILE A 358 14.57 12.11 5.73
CA ILE A 358 13.68 11.31 6.58
C ILE A 358 13.11 12.18 7.71
N LYS A 359 13.94 12.98 8.35
CA LYS A 359 13.52 13.89 9.42
C LYS A 359 12.48 14.90 8.93
N GLU A 360 12.69 15.47 7.75
CA GLU A 360 11.75 16.40 7.15
C GLU A 360 10.41 15.73 6.85
N LEU A 361 10.42 14.52 6.30
CA LEU A 361 9.21 13.76 6.03
C LEU A 361 8.46 13.38 7.32
N LEU A 362 9.17 12.98 8.38
CA LEU A 362 8.56 12.62 9.67
C LEU A 362 7.78 13.76 10.33
N ASN A 363 8.17 15.02 10.09
CA ASN A 363 7.44 16.18 10.60
C ASN A 363 6.00 16.26 10.06
N PHE A 364 5.75 15.73 8.87
CA PHE A 364 4.46 15.80 8.19
C PHE A 364 3.78 14.43 8.01
N PHE A 365 4.56 13.37 8.12
CA PHE A 365 4.10 11.99 8.01
C PHE A 365 4.74 11.15 9.12
N PRO A 366 4.31 11.31 10.37
CA PRO A 366 4.89 10.59 11.50
C PRO A 366 4.66 9.08 11.37
N VAL A 367 5.68 8.33 11.80
CA VAL A 367 5.67 6.86 11.85
C VAL A 367 5.64 6.41 13.29
N ILE A 368 4.59 5.69 13.66
CA ILE A 368 4.43 5.04 14.95
C ILE A 368 4.61 3.55 14.73
N SER A 369 5.65 2.98 15.31
CA SER A 369 6.00 1.57 15.13
C SER A 369 5.95 0.83 16.46
N GLU A 370 5.57 -0.43 16.39
CA GLU A 370 5.74 -1.35 17.50
C GLU A 370 7.23 -1.64 17.70
N ASP A 371 7.72 -1.43 18.92
CA ASP A 371 9.10 -1.72 19.30
C ASP A 371 9.30 -3.20 19.66
N VAL A 372 10.52 -3.54 20.10
CA VAL A 372 10.89 -4.91 20.50
C VAL A 372 10.10 -5.41 21.72
N ASN A 373 9.59 -4.51 22.56
CA ASN A 373 8.82 -4.83 23.76
C ASN A 373 7.30 -4.88 23.50
N GLY A 374 6.88 -4.68 22.25
CA GLY A 374 5.47 -4.61 21.88
C GLY A 374 4.82 -3.24 22.16
N GLU A 375 5.61 -2.22 22.53
CA GLU A 375 5.11 -0.88 22.79
C GLU A 375 5.08 -0.04 21.51
N MET A 376 4.05 0.78 21.36
CA MET A 376 3.94 1.70 20.21
C MET A 376 4.75 2.96 20.46
N ILE A 377 5.81 3.17 19.68
CA ILE A 377 6.71 4.33 19.79
C ILE A 377 6.73 5.15 18.51
N GLU A 378 6.83 6.46 18.64
CA GLU A 378 7.08 7.34 17.51
C GLU A 378 8.56 7.27 17.12
N LEU A 379 8.81 7.10 15.81
CA LEU A 379 10.16 6.94 15.28
C LEU A 379 10.78 8.30 14.93
N ASP A 380 12.05 8.47 15.28
CA ASP A 380 12.92 9.51 14.72
C ASP A 380 13.67 9.00 13.47
N ALA A 381 14.36 9.89 12.77
CA ALA A 381 15.06 9.54 11.53
C ALA A 381 16.14 8.46 11.72
N ASN A 382 16.84 8.47 12.87
CA ASN A 382 17.83 7.47 13.17
C ASN A 382 17.18 6.09 13.36
N LYS A 383 16.05 6.03 14.07
CA LYS A 383 15.30 4.78 14.23
C LYS A 383 14.76 4.26 12.89
N VAL A 384 14.24 5.12 12.01
CA VAL A 384 13.80 4.71 10.67
C VAL A 384 14.93 4.03 9.89
N LEU A 385 16.17 4.53 10.01
CA LEU A 385 17.33 3.96 9.33
C LEU A 385 17.88 2.69 9.99
N THR A 386 17.84 2.62 11.32
CA THR A 386 18.50 1.55 12.09
C THR A 386 17.54 0.42 12.48
N PHE A 387 16.25 0.72 12.64
CA PHE A 387 15.24 -0.23 13.07
C PHE A 387 15.11 -1.44 12.13
N PRO A 388 15.13 -1.29 10.78
CA PRO A 388 15.13 -2.45 9.89
C PRO A 388 16.29 -3.41 10.16
N ASN A 389 17.49 -2.91 10.44
CA ASN A 389 18.64 -3.74 10.75
C ASN A 389 18.60 -4.34 12.16
N ALA A 390 18.06 -3.60 13.14
CA ALA A 390 17.88 -4.08 14.50
C ALA A 390 16.76 -5.14 14.56
N LEU A 391 15.63 -4.88 13.94
CA LEU A 391 14.57 -5.87 13.77
C LEU A 391 15.12 -7.09 13.02
N ALA A 392 15.97 -6.86 12.03
CA ALA A 392 16.62 -7.90 11.26
C ALA A 392 17.55 -8.82 12.07
N ALA A 393 18.25 -8.36 13.12
CA ALA A 393 19.12 -9.22 13.95
C ALA A 393 18.35 -10.13 14.90
N THR A 394 17.11 -9.81 15.17
CA THR A 394 16.35 -10.28 16.31
C THR A 394 15.44 -11.46 16.01
N GLU A 395 14.85 -11.52 14.82
CA GLU A 395 14.00 -12.65 14.42
C GLU A 395 14.75 -13.98 14.28
N ILE A 396 16.06 -13.93 13.93
CA ILE A 396 16.88 -15.15 13.92
C ILE A 396 16.94 -15.79 15.31
N VAL A 397 16.91 -14.98 16.38
CA VAL A 397 16.97 -15.47 17.75
C VAL A 397 15.63 -16.02 18.22
N GLN A 398 14.51 -15.34 17.92
CA GLN A 398 13.17 -15.82 18.30
C GLN A 398 12.72 -17.03 17.48
N ALA A 399 13.06 -17.10 16.19
CA ALA A 399 12.84 -18.32 15.41
C ALA A 399 13.46 -19.58 16.08
N ARG A 400 14.53 -19.40 16.86
CA ARG A 400 15.10 -20.50 17.69
C ARG A 400 14.22 -20.89 18.87
N PHE A 401 13.39 -20.00 19.39
CA PHE A 401 12.57 -20.25 20.60
C PHE A 401 11.08 -20.52 20.26
N MET A 402 10.59 -20.07 19.11
CA MET A 402 9.25 -20.36 18.60
C MET A 402 9.13 -21.76 17.95
N THR A 403 9.79 -22.75 18.53
CA THR A 403 9.82 -24.11 17.97
C THR A 403 8.43 -24.70 17.70
N ASN A 404 7.41 -24.33 18.43
CA ASN A 404 6.05 -24.86 18.22
C ASN A 404 5.30 -24.16 17.08
N LEU A 405 5.52 -22.88 16.82
CA LEU A 405 4.93 -22.13 15.71
C LEU A 405 5.64 -22.44 14.38
N LEU A 406 6.97 -22.47 14.38
CA LEU A 406 7.77 -22.78 13.20
C LEU A 406 7.64 -24.24 12.74
N PHE A 407 7.26 -25.15 13.64
CA PHE A 407 7.00 -26.56 13.34
C PHE A 407 5.52 -26.87 13.11
N ASN A 408 4.65 -25.88 13.18
CA ASN A 408 3.29 -26.02 12.71
C ASN A 408 3.31 -26.03 11.17
N ASP A 409 3.00 -27.16 10.56
CA ASP A 409 3.01 -27.32 9.11
C ASP A 409 2.08 -26.32 8.40
N SER A 410 1.10 -25.75 9.11
CA SER A 410 0.20 -24.71 8.57
C SER A 410 0.89 -23.36 8.35
N LEU A 411 1.97 -23.06 9.05
CA LEU A 411 2.72 -21.80 8.92
C LEU A 411 4.01 -21.92 8.10
N LYS A 412 4.35 -23.13 7.61
CA LYS A 412 5.44 -23.28 6.64
C LYS A 412 5.14 -22.47 5.38
N GLY A 413 6.07 -21.60 5.00
CA GLY A 413 5.93 -20.72 3.84
C GLY A 413 5.47 -19.33 4.17
N VAL A 414 4.90 -19.06 5.36
CA VAL A 414 4.59 -17.71 5.82
C VAL A 414 5.87 -16.95 6.16
N PHE A 415 6.89 -17.65 6.64
CA PHE A 415 8.19 -17.07 6.98
C PHE A 415 9.21 -17.33 5.87
N ASN A 416 9.77 -16.27 5.32
CA ASN A 416 10.80 -16.33 4.27
C ASN A 416 12.19 -16.20 4.92
N PHE A 417 12.77 -17.33 5.32
CA PHE A 417 14.08 -17.35 5.97
C PHE A 417 15.24 -17.31 4.96
N PRO A 418 16.38 -16.69 5.27
CA PRO A 418 17.62 -16.93 4.56
C PRO A 418 17.95 -18.42 4.56
N LYS A 419 18.51 -18.90 3.45
CA LYS A 419 18.79 -20.34 3.24
C LYS A 419 19.59 -20.99 4.36
N GLU A 420 20.51 -20.22 4.98
CA GLU A 420 21.31 -20.67 6.12
C GLU A 420 20.43 -20.95 7.36
N VAL A 421 19.32 -20.22 7.53
CA VAL A 421 18.38 -20.44 8.64
C VAL A 421 17.47 -21.62 8.36
N GLU A 422 17.01 -21.81 7.12
CA GLU A 422 16.28 -23.01 6.70
C GLU A 422 17.10 -24.28 6.91
N ASP A 423 18.39 -24.28 6.50
CA ASP A 423 19.31 -25.40 6.68
C ASP A 423 19.54 -25.74 8.18
N ILE A 424 19.50 -24.74 9.07
CA ILE A 424 19.61 -24.96 10.52
C ILE A 424 18.32 -25.56 11.08
N LEU A 425 17.15 -25.04 10.65
CA LEU A 425 15.85 -25.52 11.09
C LEU A 425 15.61 -26.98 10.64
N ASP A 426 15.96 -27.33 9.41
CA ASP A 426 15.86 -28.69 8.89
C ASP A 426 16.79 -29.67 9.65
N LYS A 427 18.01 -29.25 10.00
CA LYS A 427 18.91 -30.05 10.82
C LYS A 427 18.34 -30.30 12.22
N MET A 428 17.70 -29.29 12.84
CA MET A 428 17.05 -29.42 14.15
C MET A 428 15.86 -30.40 14.12
N GLN A 429 15.06 -30.42 13.04
CA GLN A 429 13.99 -31.39 12.86
C GLN A 429 14.51 -32.83 12.76
N VAL A 430 15.60 -33.04 12.02
CA VAL A 430 16.23 -34.34 11.87
C VAL A 430 16.77 -34.86 13.23
N GLU A 431 17.35 -33.99 14.06
CA GLU A 431 17.82 -34.38 15.40
C GLU A 431 16.66 -34.69 16.36
N LYS A 432 15.55 -33.96 16.31
CA LYS A 432 14.36 -34.20 17.13
C LYS A 432 13.71 -35.54 16.77
N ASN A 433 13.59 -35.86 15.50
CA ASN A 433 13.09 -37.13 15.04
C ASN A 433 13.99 -38.30 15.43
N LYS A 434 15.33 -38.14 15.44
CA LYS A 434 16.28 -39.17 15.91
C LYS A 434 16.17 -39.35 17.44
N ARG A 435 15.89 -38.33 18.24
CA ARG A 435 15.68 -38.44 19.69
C ARG A 435 14.38 -39.15 20.03
N VAL A 436 13.29 -38.87 19.31
CA VAL A 436 12.00 -39.57 19.48
C VAL A 436 12.13 -41.04 19.13
N GLN A 437 12.80 -41.41 18.02
CA GLN A 437 13.04 -42.79 17.63
C GLN A 437 13.96 -43.54 18.63
N ARG A 438 14.93 -42.86 19.26
CA ARG A 438 15.78 -43.49 20.29
C ARG A 438 15.06 -43.71 21.62
N SER A 439 14.09 -42.86 21.98
CA SER A 439 13.28 -43.02 23.20
C SER A 439 12.20 -44.13 23.06
N THR A 440 11.74 -44.42 21.88
CA THR A 440 10.81 -45.55 21.59
C THR A 440 11.53 -46.90 21.51
N ASN A 441 12.83 -46.93 21.16
CA ASN A 441 13.61 -48.18 21.09
C ASN A 441 14.30 -48.56 22.43
N THR A 442 14.06 -47.82 23.51
CA THR A 442 14.59 -48.13 24.86
C THR A 442 13.51 -48.61 25.84
N LEU A 443 12.33 -48.93 25.33
CA LEU A 443 11.19 -49.45 26.11
C LEU A 443 10.74 -50.85 25.68
N ASP A 444 11.61 -51.63 24.98
CA ASP A 444 11.46 -53.08 24.76
C ASP A 444 12.47 -53.89 25.58
#